data_5157298a2e2508ba0756af6bdf8091e9
#
_entry.id   5157298a2e2508ba0756af6bdf8091e9
#
_cell.length_a   1.000
_cell.length_b   1.000
_cell.length_c   1.000
_cell.angle_alpha   90.00
_cell.angle_beta   90.00
_cell.angle_gamma   90.00
#
_symmetry.space_group_name_H-M   'P 1'
#
loop_
_entity.id
_entity.type
_entity.pdbx_description
1 polymer ?
#
loop_
_entity_poly.entity_id
_entity_poly.type
_entity_poly.pdbx_seq_one_letter_code
_entity_poly.pdbx_strand_id
1 'polypeptide(L)'
;IFQIAHVFRAGELGRYHNPEFSMLEWYRLNFDHTDLMAEVSELINLILGPCQYQTITYKELLGSRYEELKNDRSELDLAFSLSCAELGTGRFFINDYPSDQAVLSKINPKDPSIACRFELVVDGVEIANGYWELQDVVEHEERFQKDLERRANNSAELLEVDQNFMRSLEAGLPDCAGVSIGLDRLLMILAEANSL
;
A
#
# COMPACT_ATOMS: atom_id res chain seq x y z
N ILE A 1 0.68 -8.95 16.39
CA ILE A 1 1.70 -7.96 16.80
C ILE A 1 1.36 -6.62 16.17
N PHE A 2 1.54 -5.52 16.88
CA PHE A 2 1.32 -4.17 16.36
C PHE A 2 2.33 -3.19 16.94
N GLN A 3 2.52 -2.06 16.24
CA GLN A 3 3.24 -0.90 16.76
C GLN A 3 2.61 0.42 16.28
N ILE A 4 2.83 1.48 17.05
CA ILE A 4 2.63 2.87 16.61
C ILE A 4 4.01 3.51 16.67
N ALA A 5 4.47 4.05 15.55
CA ALA A 5 5.81 4.61 15.44
C ALA A 5 5.80 5.90 14.62
N HIS A 6 6.78 6.79 14.90
CA HIS A 6 7.15 7.85 13.99
C HIS A 6 7.98 7.27 12.85
N VAL A 7 7.61 7.62 11.63
CA VAL A 7 8.28 7.20 10.40
C VAL A 7 8.70 8.43 9.59
N PHE A 8 9.70 8.26 8.74
CA PHE A 8 10.33 9.35 8.02
C PHE A 8 10.43 9.00 6.53
N ARG A 9 10.02 9.95 5.66
CA ARG A 9 10.18 9.86 4.20
C ARG A 9 10.81 11.14 3.68
N ALA A 10 12.02 11.02 3.17
CA ALA A 10 12.73 12.16 2.60
C ALA A 10 12.05 12.66 1.32
N GLY A 11 11.97 13.98 1.17
CA GLY A 11 11.44 14.62 -0.04
C GLY A 11 9.91 14.65 -0.17
N GLU A 12 9.17 14.05 0.74
CA GLU A 12 7.71 14.09 0.74
C GLU A 12 7.22 15.27 1.58
N LEU A 13 6.87 16.37 0.94
CA LEU A 13 6.20 17.52 1.56
C LEU A 13 5.06 17.98 0.67
N GLY A 14 3.85 18.05 1.22
CA GLY A 14 2.68 18.44 0.47
C GLY A 14 1.42 18.51 1.33
N ARG A 15 0.27 18.71 0.68
CA ARG A 15 -1.01 18.86 1.37
C ARG A 15 -1.34 17.69 2.32
N TYR A 16 -0.96 16.48 1.94
CA TYR A 16 -1.24 15.24 2.66
C TYR A 16 0.03 14.48 3.07
N HIS A 17 1.19 15.16 3.05
CA HIS A 17 2.48 14.55 3.31
C HIS A 17 3.36 15.47 4.15
N ASN A 18 3.88 14.92 5.24
CA ASN A 18 4.95 15.50 6.04
C ASN A 18 6.16 14.55 6.01
N PRO A 19 7.40 15.06 6.07
CA PRO A 19 8.60 14.22 6.12
C PRO A 19 8.66 13.31 7.36
N GLU A 20 8.00 13.69 8.44
CA GLU A 20 7.79 12.89 9.67
C GLU A 20 6.29 12.74 9.91
N PHE A 21 5.83 11.52 10.16
CA PHE A 21 4.43 11.21 10.42
C PHE A 21 4.30 9.96 11.30
N SER A 22 3.12 9.72 11.85
CA SER A 22 2.83 8.58 12.69
C SER A 22 2.13 7.48 11.91
N MET A 23 2.57 6.25 12.09
CA MET A 23 2.00 5.07 11.44
C MET A 23 1.59 4.03 12.48
N LEU A 24 0.40 3.49 12.32
CA LEU A 24 -0.04 2.25 12.98
C LEU A 24 0.19 1.11 12.03
N GLU A 25 0.93 0.09 12.46
CA GLU A 25 1.22 -1.11 11.68
C GLU A 25 0.90 -2.35 12.50
N TRP A 26 0.31 -3.37 11.86
CA TRP A 26 0.12 -4.67 12.52
C TRP A 26 0.09 -5.83 11.55
N TYR A 27 0.31 -7.02 12.10
CA TYR A 27 0.29 -8.29 11.38
C TYR A 27 -0.68 -9.26 12.02
N ARG A 28 -1.35 -10.06 11.18
CA ARG A 28 -2.22 -11.17 11.59
C ARG A 28 -1.75 -12.47 10.98
N LEU A 29 -1.46 -13.44 11.85
CA LEU A 29 -1.09 -14.80 11.43
C LEU A 29 -2.29 -15.50 10.78
N ASN A 30 -2.02 -16.24 9.72
CA ASN A 30 -3.01 -17.02 8.96
C ASN A 30 -4.17 -16.20 8.35
N PHE A 31 -4.00 -14.89 8.23
CA PHE A 31 -4.88 -14.03 7.45
C PHE A 31 -4.32 -13.88 6.04
N ASP A 32 -5.21 -13.76 5.07
CA ASP A 32 -4.90 -13.16 3.78
C ASP A 32 -5.25 -11.66 3.77
N HIS A 33 -5.05 -11.00 2.62
CA HIS A 33 -5.34 -9.58 2.48
C HIS A 33 -6.84 -9.27 2.58
N THR A 34 -7.73 -10.20 2.24
CA THR A 34 -9.19 -9.99 2.32
C THR A 34 -9.69 -10.09 3.76
N ASP A 35 -9.15 -11.00 4.55
CA ASP A 35 -9.41 -11.06 6.00
C ASP A 35 -8.96 -9.76 6.68
N LEU A 36 -7.79 -9.25 6.28
CA LEU A 36 -7.24 -8.03 6.84
C LEU A 36 -8.04 -6.77 6.42
N MET A 37 -8.57 -6.72 5.20
CA MET A 37 -9.50 -5.65 4.77
C MET A 37 -10.73 -5.58 5.67
N ALA A 38 -11.28 -6.72 6.07
CA ALA A 38 -12.42 -6.76 6.99
C ALA A 38 -12.05 -6.17 8.37
N GLU A 39 -10.91 -6.54 8.94
CA GLU A 39 -10.42 -5.99 10.22
C GLU A 39 -10.12 -4.49 10.13
N VAL A 40 -9.51 -4.03 9.03
CA VAL A 40 -9.31 -2.59 8.77
C VAL A 40 -10.64 -1.85 8.73
N SER A 41 -11.66 -2.42 8.08
CA SER A 41 -13.01 -1.83 8.04
C SER A 41 -13.60 -1.65 9.43
N GLU A 42 -13.46 -2.66 10.30
CA GLU A 42 -13.93 -2.60 11.69
C GLU A 42 -13.22 -1.49 12.47
N LEU A 43 -11.89 -1.40 12.37
CA LEU A 43 -11.11 -0.37 13.05
C LEU A 43 -11.49 1.04 12.58
N ILE A 44 -11.59 1.26 11.27
CA ILE A 44 -11.97 2.56 10.71
C ILE A 44 -13.41 2.93 11.08
N ASN A 45 -14.32 1.95 11.16
CA ASN A 45 -15.70 2.19 11.62
C ASN A 45 -15.76 2.59 13.09
N LEU A 46 -14.87 2.10 13.94
CA LEU A 46 -14.76 2.54 15.34
C LEU A 46 -14.33 4.01 15.46
N ILE A 47 -13.50 4.49 14.54
CA ILE A 47 -12.92 5.83 14.59
C ILE A 47 -13.81 6.85 13.86
N LEU A 48 -14.23 6.55 12.64
CA LEU A 48 -14.95 7.48 11.76
C LEU A 48 -16.47 7.21 11.72
N GLY A 49 -16.97 6.26 12.53
CA GLY A 49 -18.37 5.80 12.46
C GLY A 49 -18.62 4.76 11.36
N PRO A 50 -19.75 4.03 11.42
CA PRO A 50 -20.08 2.99 10.45
C PRO A 50 -20.34 3.56 9.06
N CYS A 51 -19.84 2.88 8.03
CA CYS A 51 -20.04 3.22 6.62
C CYS A 51 -19.98 1.95 5.77
N GLN A 52 -20.57 1.99 4.58
CA GLN A 52 -20.38 0.94 3.58
C GLN A 52 -19.07 1.17 2.82
N TYR A 53 -18.36 0.07 2.56
CA TYR A 53 -17.14 0.07 1.75
C TYR A 53 -17.46 -0.42 0.34
N GLN A 54 -16.86 0.22 -0.63
CA GLN A 54 -16.84 -0.25 -2.01
C GLN A 54 -15.47 -0.87 -2.28
N THR A 55 -15.44 -1.94 -3.07
CA THR A 55 -14.18 -2.54 -3.53
C THR A 55 -14.10 -2.36 -5.03
N ILE A 56 -12.98 -1.83 -5.50
CA ILE A 56 -12.69 -1.52 -6.91
C ILE A 56 -11.33 -2.11 -7.22
N THR A 57 -11.18 -2.85 -8.30
CA THR A 57 -9.87 -3.32 -8.73
C THR A 57 -9.02 -2.17 -9.28
N TYR A 58 -7.69 -2.30 -9.20
CA TYR A 58 -6.75 -1.31 -9.74
C TYR A 58 -7.05 -0.96 -11.21
N LYS A 59 -7.35 -2.00 -12.02
CA LYS A 59 -7.68 -1.82 -13.44
C LYS A 59 -9.03 -1.13 -13.66
N GLU A 60 -10.05 -1.47 -12.88
CA GLU A 60 -11.35 -0.80 -12.96
C GLU A 60 -11.25 0.68 -12.59
N LEU A 61 -10.47 1.01 -11.56
CA LEU A 61 -10.25 2.40 -11.14
C LEU A 61 -9.63 3.24 -12.27
N LEU A 62 -8.65 2.69 -12.97
CA LEU A 62 -7.97 3.39 -14.07
C LEU A 62 -8.74 3.34 -15.41
N GLY A 63 -9.58 2.33 -15.61
CA GLY A 63 -10.30 2.13 -16.87
C GLY A 63 -9.36 2.02 -18.08
N SER A 64 -9.64 2.74 -19.15
CA SER A 64 -8.82 2.72 -20.38
C SER A 64 -7.38 3.24 -20.16
N ARG A 65 -7.19 4.15 -19.19
CA ARG A 65 -5.86 4.68 -18.85
C ARG A 65 -4.86 3.59 -18.47
N TYR A 66 -5.33 2.48 -17.90
CA TYR A 66 -4.44 1.37 -17.56
C TYR A 66 -3.72 0.81 -18.79
N GLU A 67 -4.44 0.48 -19.85
CA GLU A 67 -3.83 -0.08 -21.07
C GLU A 67 -2.91 0.92 -21.79
N GLU A 68 -3.23 2.20 -21.72
CA GLU A 68 -2.44 3.28 -22.32
C GLU A 68 -1.12 3.53 -21.56
N LEU A 69 -1.13 3.40 -20.22
CA LEU A 69 -0.04 3.83 -19.35
C LEU A 69 0.74 2.66 -18.70
N LYS A 70 0.32 1.41 -18.82
CA LYS A 70 0.91 0.26 -18.11
C LYS A 70 2.41 0.05 -18.34
N ASN A 71 2.98 0.63 -19.39
CA ASN A 71 4.42 0.57 -19.68
C ASN A 71 5.20 1.80 -19.18
N ASP A 72 4.52 2.82 -18.67
CA ASP A 72 5.12 4.00 -18.04
C ASP A 72 4.69 4.06 -16.58
N ARG A 73 5.56 3.58 -15.70
CA ARG A 73 5.27 3.48 -14.28
C ARG A 73 4.96 4.82 -13.62
N SER A 74 5.68 5.87 -14.00
CA SER A 74 5.51 7.19 -13.39
C SER A 74 4.16 7.81 -13.76
N GLU A 75 3.78 7.73 -15.03
CA GLU A 75 2.49 8.20 -15.50
C GLU A 75 1.33 7.36 -14.94
N LEU A 76 1.54 6.05 -14.81
CA LEU A 76 0.56 5.13 -14.23
C LEU A 76 0.32 5.44 -12.74
N ASP A 77 1.37 5.66 -11.95
CA ASP A 77 1.28 5.99 -10.53
C ASP A 77 0.60 7.38 -10.33
N LEU A 78 0.89 8.35 -11.20
CA LEU A 78 0.21 9.63 -11.20
C LEU A 78 -1.29 9.49 -11.54
N ALA A 79 -1.60 8.75 -12.60
CA ALA A 79 -2.99 8.49 -13.00
C ALA A 79 -3.77 7.76 -11.90
N PHE A 80 -3.15 6.82 -11.22
CA PHE A 80 -3.73 6.10 -10.08
C PHE A 80 -4.04 7.07 -8.92
N SER A 81 -3.08 7.89 -8.51
CA SER A 81 -3.26 8.88 -7.44
C SER A 81 -4.39 9.86 -7.75
N LEU A 82 -4.44 10.37 -8.99
CA LEU A 82 -5.52 11.26 -9.43
C LEU A 82 -6.88 10.55 -9.42
N SER A 83 -6.93 9.29 -9.88
CA SER A 83 -8.17 8.51 -9.87
C SER A 83 -8.69 8.24 -8.47
N CYS A 84 -7.80 7.97 -7.50
CA CYS A 84 -8.16 7.86 -6.08
C CYS A 84 -8.77 9.17 -5.55
N ALA A 85 -8.16 10.32 -5.87
CA ALA A 85 -8.68 11.63 -5.46
C ALA A 85 -10.06 11.95 -6.10
N GLU A 86 -10.33 11.42 -7.30
CA GLU A 86 -11.59 11.60 -8.03
C GLU A 86 -12.74 10.69 -7.53
N LEU A 87 -12.48 9.70 -6.69
CA LEU A 87 -13.52 8.82 -6.13
C LEU A 87 -14.57 9.57 -5.29
N GLY A 88 -14.21 10.77 -4.80
CA GLY A 88 -15.13 11.60 -4.01
C GLY A 88 -15.31 11.07 -2.59
N THR A 89 -16.44 11.44 -1.97
CA THR A 89 -16.76 11.06 -0.60
C THR A 89 -17.15 9.58 -0.51
N GLY A 90 -16.57 8.87 0.46
CA GLY A 90 -16.83 7.46 0.71
C GLY A 90 -15.58 6.70 1.11
N ARG A 91 -15.73 5.37 1.27
CA ARG A 91 -14.65 4.46 1.64
C ARG A 91 -14.48 3.38 0.58
N PHE A 92 -13.30 3.33 -0.01
CA PHE A 92 -13.00 2.49 -1.15
C PHE A 92 -11.76 1.64 -0.88
N PHE A 93 -11.90 0.33 -0.97
CA PHE A 93 -10.75 -0.55 -1.09
C PHE A 93 -10.36 -0.67 -2.56
N ILE A 94 -9.10 -0.39 -2.84
CA ILE A 94 -8.52 -0.65 -4.15
C ILE A 94 -7.67 -1.91 -4.00
N ASN A 95 -7.98 -2.96 -4.77
CA ASN A 95 -7.28 -4.25 -4.70
C ASN A 95 -6.85 -4.73 -6.10
N ASP A 96 -6.37 -5.98 -6.18
CA ASP A 96 -5.95 -6.63 -7.41
C ASP A 96 -4.95 -5.77 -8.21
N TYR A 97 -3.93 -5.28 -7.50
CA TYR A 97 -2.82 -4.57 -8.13
C TYR A 97 -2.12 -5.46 -9.15
N PRO A 98 -1.61 -4.90 -10.26
CA PRO A 98 -0.78 -5.67 -11.18
C PRO A 98 0.40 -6.32 -10.47
N SER A 99 0.81 -7.52 -10.92
CA SER A 99 1.88 -8.29 -10.27
C SER A 99 3.24 -7.57 -10.23
N ASP A 100 3.53 -6.69 -11.19
CA ASP A 100 4.71 -5.83 -11.19
C ASP A 100 4.66 -4.69 -10.17
N GLN A 101 3.50 -4.51 -9.51
CA GLN A 101 3.27 -3.58 -8.41
C GLN A 101 3.06 -4.29 -7.06
N ALA A 102 3.43 -5.55 -6.98
CA ALA A 102 3.25 -6.36 -5.78
C ALA A 102 4.04 -5.85 -4.56
N VAL A 103 5.14 -5.12 -4.77
CA VAL A 103 6.03 -4.65 -3.71
C VAL A 103 6.48 -5.83 -2.83
N LEU A 104 5.98 -5.95 -1.62
CA LEU A 104 6.27 -7.04 -0.68
C LEU A 104 5.10 -8.02 -0.50
N SER A 105 4.03 -7.90 -1.30
CA SER A 105 2.90 -8.81 -1.24
C SER A 105 3.12 -10.09 -2.03
N LYS A 106 2.45 -11.17 -1.66
CA LYS A 106 2.34 -12.36 -2.50
C LYS A 106 1.65 -12.04 -3.82
N ILE A 107 2.07 -12.75 -4.86
CA ILE A 107 1.28 -12.85 -6.09
C ILE A 107 0.08 -13.77 -5.83
N ASN A 108 -1.06 -13.45 -6.40
CA ASN A 108 -2.26 -14.25 -6.20
C ASN A 108 -2.05 -15.65 -6.81
N PRO A 109 -2.17 -16.73 -6.00
CA PRO A 109 -1.91 -18.09 -6.47
C PRO A 109 -2.91 -18.59 -7.52
N LYS A 110 -4.08 -17.92 -7.65
CA LYS A 110 -5.13 -18.27 -8.64
C LYS A 110 -5.01 -17.43 -9.91
N ASP A 111 -4.42 -16.24 -9.81
CA ASP A 111 -4.20 -15.33 -10.94
C ASP A 111 -2.82 -14.65 -10.83
N PRO A 112 -1.79 -15.18 -11.51
CA PRO A 112 -0.44 -14.62 -11.44
C PRO A 112 -0.29 -13.20 -12.00
N SER A 113 -1.33 -12.65 -12.61
CA SER A 113 -1.29 -11.28 -13.12
C SER A 113 -1.56 -10.22 -12.06
N ILE A 114 -2.01 -10.63 -10.87
CA ILE A 114 -2.38 -9.72 -9.78
C ILE A 114 -1.65 -10.05 -8.48
N ALA A 115 -1.47 -9.02 -7.66
CA ALA A 115 -0.86 -9.08 -6.34
C ALA A 115 -1.92 -9.06 -5.24
N CYS A 116 -1.68 -9.77 -4.14
CA CYS A 116 -2.51 -9.79 -2.94
C CYS A 116 -2.25 -8.53 -2.08
N ARG A 117 -2.57 -7.37 -2.61
CA ARG A 117 -2.38 -6.04 -2.05
C ARG A 117 -3.68 -5.26 -2.08
N PHE A 118 -3.89 -4.41 -1.10
CA PHE A 118 -4.97 -3.44 -1.09
C PHE A 118 -4.51 -2.09 -0.55
N GLU A 119 -5.20 -1.04 -0.95
CA GLU A 119 -5.18 0.27 -0.30
C GLU A 119 -6.59 0.65 0.11
N LEU A 120 -6.72 1.36 1.23
CA LEU A 120 -7.97 1.99 1.64
C LEU A 120 -7.90 3.49 1.36
N VAL A 121 -8.82 3.96 0.55
CA VAL A 121 -9.03 5.39 0.25
C VAL A 121 -10.30 5.85 0.96
N VAL A 122 -10.20 6.92 1.75
CA VAL A 122 -11.33 7.57 2.43
C VAL A 122 -11.39 9.02 1.96
N ASP A 123 -12.53 9.41 1.38
CA ASP A 123 -12.77 10.76 0.86
C ASP A 123 -11.64 11.26 -0.08
N GLY A 124 -11.15 10.36 -0.94
CA GLY A 124 -10.10 10.64 -1.90
C GLY A 124 -8.66 10.63 -1.34
N VAL A 125 -8.49 10.27 -0.06
CA VAL A 125 -7.17 10.21 0.60
C VAL A 125 -6.83 8.77 0.96
N GLU A 126 -5.65 8.28 0.53
CA GLU A 126 -5.10 6.98 0.95
C GLU A 126 -4.83 6.99 2.46
N ILE A 127 -5.45 6.05 3.19
CA ILE A 127 -5.32 5.91 4.64
C ILE A 127 -4.53 4.67 5.02
N ALA A 128 -4.70 3.57 4.31
CA ALA A 128 -4.05 2.30 4.61
C ALA A 128 -3.53 1.61 3.37
N ASN A 129 -2.45 0.83 3.56
CA ASN A 129 -1.87 -0.05 2.54
C ASN A 129 -1.55 -1.39 3.20
N GLY A 130 -2.06 -2.50 2.64
CA GLY A 130 -1.93 -3.82 3.24
C GLY A 130 -1.64 -4.91 2.24
N TYR A 131 -1.00 -5.97 2.73
CA TYR A 131 -0.50 -7.09 1.95
C TYR A 131 -0.85 -8.43 2.58
N TRP A 132 -1.05 -9.46 1.75
CA TRP A 132 -0.70 -10.81 2.14
C TRP A 132 0.81 -10.93 1.93
N GLU A 133 1.56 -11.10 3.02
CA GLU A 133 3.01 -10.93 3.01
C GLU A 133 3.73 -11.99 2.18
N LEU A 134 4.68 -11.57 1.36
CA LEU A 134 5.59 -12.46 0.66
C LEU A 134 6.56 -13.10 1.66
N GLN A 135 6.71 -14.42 1.60
CA GLN A 135 7.57 -15.19 2.49
C GLN A 135 8.85 -15.68 1.79
N ASP A 136 8.83 -15.72 0.45
CA ASP A 136 9.94 -16.24 -0.35
C ASP A 136 11.09 -15.23 -0.40
N VAL A 137 12.23 -15.61 0.20
CA VAL A 137 13.42 -14.75 0.28
C VAL A 137 14.03 -14.51 -1.10
N VAL A 138 14.04 -15.51 -1.96
CA VAL A 138 14.61 -15.40 -3.31
C VAL A 138 13.78 -14.42 -4.15
N GLU A 139 12.47 -14.50 -4.03
CA GLU A 139 11.59 -13.53 -4.71
C GLU A 139 11.75 -12.11 -4.16
N HIS A 140 11.99 -11.93 -2.85
CA HIS A 140 12.35 -10.63 -2.28
C HIS A 140 13.63 -10.06 -2.90
N GLU A 141 14.69 -10.88 -2.96
CA GLU A 141 15.97 -10.47 -3.57
C GLU A 141 15.79 -10.04 -5.03
N GLU A 142 15.07 -10.84 -5.82
CA GLU A 142 14.78 -10.52 -7.22
C GLU A 142 14.01 -9.19 -7.38
N ARG A 143 13.03 -8.94 -6.52
CA ARG A 143 12.24 -7.70 -6.55
C ARG A 143 13.08 -6.49 -6.17
N PHE A 144 13.91 -6.59 -5.13
CA PHE A 144 14.83 -5.51 -4.74
C PHE A 144 15.85 -5.22 -5.83
N GLN A 145 16.40 -6.26 -6.47
CA GLN A 145 17.32 -6.08 -7.57
C GLN A 145 16.67 -5.33 -8.75
N LYS A 146 15.46 -5.71 -9.14
CA LYS A 146 14.69 -5.01 -10.18
C LYS A 146 14.39 -3.55 -9.81
N ASP A 147 14.10 -3.26 -8.54
CA ASP A 147 13.88 -1.89 -8.09
C ASP A 147 15.16 -1.05 -8.13
N LEU A 148 16.30 -1.62 -7.73
CA LEU A 148 17.60 -0.95 -7.82
C LEU A 148 17.98 -0.65 -9.28
N GLU A 149 17.75 -1.59 -10.21
CA GLU A 149 17.97 -1.37 -11.64
C GLU A 149 17.08 -0.25 -12.19
N ARG A 150 15.82 -0.21 -11.80
CA ARG A 150 14.89 0.87 -12.17
C ARG A 150 15.34 2.22 -11.64
N ARG A 151 15.79 2.29 -10.37
CA ARG A 151 16.36 3.50 -9.75
C ARG A 151 17.59 3.99 -10.49
N ALA A 152 18.51 3.08 -10.83
CA ALA A 152 19.71 3.40 -11.60
C ALA A 152 19.38 4.01 -12.97
N ASN A 153 18.41 3.41 -13.68
CA ASN A 153 17.97 3.90 -14.98
C ASN A 153 17.31 5.29 -14.92
N ASN A 154 16.66 5.61 -13.81
CA ASN A 154 16.01 6.91 -13.60
C ASN A 154 16.92 7.93 -12.89
N SER A 155 18.21 7.67 -12.75
CA SER A 155 19.18 8.53 -12.05
C SER A 155 18.75 8.87 -10.61
N ALA A 156 17.97 7.99 -9.98
CA ALA A 156 17.57 8.12 -8.59
C ALA A 156 18.68 7.63 -7.66
N GLU A 157 18.66 8.10 -6.41
CA GLU A 157 19.62 7.63 -5.40
C GLU A 157 19.53 6.11 -5.23
N LEU A 158 20.69 5.44 -5.29
CA LEU A 158 20.80 4.02 -5.04
C LEU A 158 20.88 3.79 -3.54
N LEU A 159 19.94 3.01 -3.04
CA LEU A 159 19.91 2.59 -1.64
C LEU A 159 20.49 1.18 -1.52
N GLU A 160 21.23 0.93 -0.44
CA GLU A 160 21.67 -0.43 -0.12
C GLU A 160 20.49 -1.24 0.44
N VAL A 161 20.41 -2.51 0.03
CA VAL A 161 19.43 -3.45 0.62
C VAL A 161 19.82 -3.72 2.07
N ASP A 162 18.87 -3.58 2.97
CA ASP A 162 19.09 -3.88 4.40
C ASP A 162 19.34 -5.38 4.62
N GLN A 163 20.61 -5.69 4.92
CA GLN A 163 21.05 -7.07 5.15
C GLN A 163 20.50 -7.67 6.46
N ASN A 164 20.05 -6.85 7.42
CA ASN A 164 19.39 -7.34 8.62
C ASN A 164 17.96 -7.76 8.31
N PHE A 165 17.28 -6.97 7.46
CA PHE A 165 15.96 -7.34 6.96
C PHE A 165 16.02 -8.66 6.17
N MET A 166 16.97 -8.82 5.24
CA MET A 166 17.12 -10.05 4.48
C MET A 166 17.39 -11.26 5.39
N ARG A 167 18.29 -11.14 6.37
CA ARG A 167 18.54 -12.21 7.37
C ARG A 167 17.32 -12.54 8.22
N SER A 168 16.45 -11.57 8.49
CA SER A 168 15.20 -11.84 9.22
C SER A 168 14.20 -12.63 8.38
N LEU A 169 14.16 -12.39 7.07
CA LEU A 169 13.35 -13.18 6.14
C LEU A 169 13.88 -14.62 6.00
N GLU A 170 15.23 -14.80 5.96
CA GLU A 170 15.88 -16.12 5.96
C GLU A 170 15.53 -16.94 7.21
N ALA A 171 15.38 -16.28 8.36
CA ALA A 171 14.93 -16.91 9.59
C ALA A 171 13.48 -17.42 9.53
N GLY A 172 12.72 -16.95 8.56
CA GLY A 172 11.35 -17.33 8.24
C GLY A 172 10.30 -16.33 8.71
N LEU A 173 9.47 -15.88 7.77
CA LEU A 173 8.26 -15.13 8.04
C LEU A 173 7.08 -16.12 8.06
N PRO A 174 6.28 -16.20 9.13
CA PRO A 174 5.09 -17.05 9.12
C PRO A 174 4.05 -16.53 8.11
N ASP A 175 3.12 -17.41 7.72
CA ASP A 175 1.99 -16.97 6.87
C ASP A 175 1.17 -15.92 7.60
N CYS A 176 1.11 -14.71 7.03
CA CYS A 176 0.46 -13.57 7.66
C CYS A 176 0.07 -12.50 6.63
N ALA A 177 -0.84 -11.64 7.05
CA ALA A 177 -1.13 -10.40 6.37
C ALA A 177 -0.75 -9.22 7.27
N GLY A 178 -0.24 -8.15 6.66
CA GLY A 178 0.18 -6.93 7.34
C GLY A 178 -0.43 -5.68 6.72
N VAL A 179 -0.65 -4.66 7.53
CA VAL A 179 -1.18 -3.36 7.07
C VAL A 179 -0.54 -2.22 7.83
N SER A 180 -0.36 -1.11 7.13
CA SER A 180 0.01 0.19 7.70
C SER A 180 -1.12 1.19 7.51
N ILE A 181 -1.36 2.01 8.56
CA ILE A 181 -2.34 3.12 8.54
C ILE A 181 -1.61 4.41 8.90
N GLY A 182 -1.75 5.44 8.05
CA GLY A 182 -1.26 6.79 8.32
C GLY A 182 -2.16 7.50 9.32
N LEU A 183 -1.71 7.60 10.59
CA LEU A 183 -2.53 8.17 11.66
C LEU A 183 -2.78 9.66 11.48
N ASP A 184 -1.82 10.40 10.95
CA ASP A 184 -1.97 11.84 10.71
C ASP A 184 -3.08 12.11 9.68
N ARG A 185 -3.12 11.35 8.57
CA ARG A 185 -4.19 11.44 7.57
C ARG A 185 -5.55 11.03 8.14
N LEU A 186 -5.57 9.97 8.96
CA LEU A 186 -6.80 9.53 9.63
C LEU A 186 -7.32 10.61 10.60
N LEU A 187 -6.43 11.24 11.37
CA LEU A 187 -6.76 12.35 12.26
C LEU A 187 -7.23 13.58 11.47
N MET A 188 -6.59 13.89 10.34
CA MET A 188 -7.00 14.98 9.45
C MET A 188 -8.45 14.79 8.98
N ILE A 189 -8.83 13.57 8.57
CA ILE A 189 -10.20 13.25 8.15
C ILE A 189 -11.16 13.37 9.34
N LEU A 190 -10.81 12.80 10.50
CA LEU A 190 -11.64 12.86 11.70
C LEU A 190 -11.90 14.31 12.15
N ALA A 191 -10.91 15.19 11.99
CA ALA A 191 -10.98 16.61 12.34
C ALA A 191 -11.60 17.49 11.23
N GLU A 192 -12.01 16.90 10.10
CA GLU A 192 -12.50 17.61 8.90
C GLU A 192 -11.51 18.69 8.41
N ALA A 193 -10.21 18.45 8.62
CA ALA A 193 -9.15 19.37 8.21
C ALA A 193 -8.80 19.17 6.72
N ASN A 194 -8.37 20.25 6.06
CA ASN A 194 -8.07 20.23 4.62
C ASN A 194 -6.62 19.87 4.29
N SER A 195 -5.74 19.80 5.29
CA SER A 195 -4.31 19.48 5.16
C SER A 195 -3.75 18.97 6.48
N LEU A 196 -2.60 18.30 6.41
CA LEU A 196 -1.76 17.97 7.57
C LEU A 196 -1.04 19.19 8.10
#